data_d831cdc914bffd2f16703082dd94aa8d
#
_entry.id   d831cdc914bffd2f16703082dd94aa8d
#
_cell.length_a   1.000
_cell.length_b   1.000
_cell.length_c   1.000
_cell.angle_alpha   90.00
_cell.angle_beta   90.00
_cell.angle_gamma   90.00
#
_symmetry.space_group_name_H-M   'P 1'
#
loop_
_entity.id
_entity.type
_entity.pdbx_description
1 polymer ?
#
loop_
_entity_poly.entity_id
_entity_poly.type
_entity_poly.pdbx_seq_one_letter_code
_entity_poly.pdbx_strand_id
1 'polypeptide(L)'
;MNSKRTLARERRLAAVHEAGHVVIARRVGFKIASAWIMPNDGIADERTWTGRVQIESVRADKFACRMVGVAGSVAEHLWLGGWIDDYFPDTLSEGDWHLTGCDPDQPDDALMEAIGEVGQLLAHEGSGWHELIAESRRLIVASRFNPVAGKQRWRAVR
;
A
#
# COMPACT_ATOMS: atom_id res chain seq x y z
N MET A 1 25.95 3.69 3.84
CA MET A 1 25.60 2.36 4.40
C MET A 1 24.39 2.48 5.28
N ASN A 2 23.29 1.90 4.88
CA ASN A 2 22.12 1.86 5.75
C ASN A 2 22.31 0.82 6.86
N SER A 3 22.06 1.22 8.10
CA SER A 3 22.16 0.29 9.24
C SER A 3 21.12 -0.83 9.10
N LYS A 4 21.40 -2.00 9.69
CA LYS A 4 20.42 -3.12 9.74
C LYS A 4 19.07 -2.69 10.30
N ARG A 5 19.05 -1.69 11.20
CA ARG A 5 17.85 -1.13 11.80
C ARG A 5 17.02 -0.32 10.78
N THR A 6 17.68 0.46 9.93
CA THR A 6 17.04 1.22 8.85
C THR A 6 16.42 0.28 7.83
N LEU A 7 17.13 -0.76 7.40
CA LEU A 7 16.62 -1.77 6.46
C LEU A 7 15.38 -2.50 7.00
N ALA A 8 15.40 -2.86 8.30
CA ALA A 8 14.24 -3.50 8.94
C ALA A 8 13.04 -2.57 9.01
N ARG A 9 13.25 -1.28 9.26
CA ARG A 9 12.20 -0.26 9.27
C ARG A 9 11.59 -0.08 7.89
N GLU A 10 12.40 0.06 6.85
CA GLU A 10 11.93 0.25 5.48
C GLU A 10 11.17 -0.97 4.95
N ARG A 11 11.62 -2.19 5.28
CA ARG A 11 10.87 -3.42 4.99
C ARG A 11 9.50 -3.41 5.64
N ARG A 12 9.40 -2.99 6.89
CA ARG A 12 8.13 -2.88 7.60
C ARG A 12 7.21 -1.85 6.98
N LEU A 13 7.73 -0.69 6.59
CA LEU A 13 6.94 0.34 5.92
C LEU A 13 6.41 -0.14 4.58
N ALA A 14 7.22 -0.82 3.77
CA ALA A 14 6.76 -1.42 2.53
C ALA A 14 5.65 -2.45 2.77
N ALA A 15 5.80 -3.29 3.81
CA ALA A 15 4.79 -4.27 4.17
C ALA A 15 3.48 -3.62 4.64
N VAL A 16 3.54 -2.56 5.42
CA VAL A 16 2.36 -1.80 5.89
C VAL A 16 1.66 -1.14 4.71
N HIS A 17 2.42 -0.54 3.79
CA HIS A 17 1.89 0.06 2.56
C HIS A 17 1.08 -0.95 1.75
N GLU A 18 1.69 -2.05 1.37
CA GLU A 18 1.00 -3.09 0.57
C GLU A 18 -0.15 -3.74 1.35
N ALA A 19 -0.01 -3.93 2.65
CA ALA A 19 -1.09 -4.42 3.50
C ALA A 19 -2.29 -3.46 3.52
N GLY A 20 -2.05 -2.15 3.48
CA GLY A 20 -3.12 -1.15 3.36
C GLY A 20 -3.96 -1.38 2.10
N HIS A 21 -3.32 -1.51 0.95
CA HIS A 21 -4.01 -1.84 -0.31
C HIS A 21 -4.79 -3.16 -0.22
N VAL A 22 -4.18 -4.21 0.33
CA VAL A 22 -4.82 -5.53 0.48
C VAL A 22 -6.07 -5.47 1.35
N VAL A 23 -5.98 -4.85 2.52
CA VAL A 23 -7.09 -4.78 3.48
C VAL A 23 -8.27 -3.99 2.89
N ILE A 24 -7.99 -2.83 2.32
CA ILE A 24 -9.05 -2.00 1.73
C ILE A 24 -9.63 -2.63 0.47
N ALA A 25 -8.82 -3.19 -0.42
CA ALA A 25 -9.30 -3.87 -1.61
C ALA A 25 -10.27 -5.02 -1.26
N ARG A 26 -9.94 -5.83 -0.26
CA ARG A 26 -10.85 -6.89 0.22
C ARG A 26 -12.16 -6.32 0.76
N ARG A 27 -12.10 -5.24 1.52
CA ARG A 27 -13.30 -4.61 2.11
C ARG A 27 -14.24 -4.02 1.08
N VAL A 28 -13.72 -3.48 0.00
CA VAL A 28 -14.53 -2.96 -1.10
C VAL A 28 -14.88 -4.01 -2.17
N GLY A 29 -14.52 -5.27 -1.93
CA GLY A 29 -14.88 -6.41 -2.76
C GLY A 29 -14.01 -6.60 -4.00
N PHE A 30 -12.82 -6.02 -4.05
CA PHE A 30 -11.86 -6.31 -5.10
C PHE A 30 -11.18 -7.66 -4.86
N LYS A 31 -10.90 -8.35 -5.93
CA LYS A 31 -10.20 -9.63 -5.90
C LYS A 31 -8.70 -9.42 -6.09
N ILE A 32 -7.91 -9.92 -5.16
CA ILE A 32 -6.46 -9.78 -5.17
C ILE A 32 -5.85 -11.05 -5.73
N ALA A 33 -5.04 -10.91 -6.78
CA ALA A 33 -4.30 -12.01 -7.38
C ALA A 33 -3.00 -12.29 -6.59
N SER A 34 -2.29 -11.24 -6.17
CA SER A 34 -1.04 -11.37 -5.40
C SER A 34 -0.71 -10.09 -4.64
N ALA A 35 0.03 -10.25 -3.55
CA ALA A 35 0.65 -9.15 -2.83
C ALA A 35 2.02 -9.61 -2.32
N TRP A 36 3.05 -8.76 -2.48
CA TRP A 36 4.40 -9.09 -2.07
C TRP A 36 5.24 -7.84 -1.81
N ILE A 37 6.31 -8.01 -1.07
CA ILE A 37 7.39 -7.04 -0.90
C ILE A 37 8.73 -7.70 -1.22
N MET A 38 9.69 -6.93 -1.69
CA MET A 38 11.03 -7.40 -2.01
C MET A 38 12.07 -6.29 -1.81
N PRO A 39 13.35 -6.65 -1.59
CA PRO A 39 14.42 -5.66 -1.63
C PRO A 39 14.46 -4.96 -3.00
N ASN A 40 14.61 -3.64 -2.97
CA ASN A 40 14.85 -2.86 -4.17
C ASN A 40 16.35 -2.86 -4.47
N ASP A 41 16.76 -3.28 -5.65
CA ASP A 41 18.18 -3.38 -6.06
C ASP A 41 18.81 -2.01 -6.40
N GLY A 42 18.22 -0.92 -5.97
CA GLY A 42 18.89 0.39 -5.88
C GLY A 42 19.00 1.17 -7.17
N ILE A 43 18.17 0.92 -8.17
CA ILE A 43 18.15 1.74 -9.38
C ILE A 43 17.02 2.76 -9.26
N ALA A 44 17.32 3.98 -8.90
CA ALA A 44 16.49 5.18 -9.01
C ALA A 44 15.52 5.51 -7.88
N ASP A 45 15.34 4.69 -6.85
CA ASP A 45 14.52 5.05 -5.70
C ASP A 45 15.35 4.96 -4.40
N GLU A 46 15.24 5.95 -3.53
CA GLU A 46 15.92 5.99 -2.23
C GLU A 46 15.42 4.90 -1.27
N ARG A 47 14.31 4.26 -1.60
CA ARG A 47 13.74 3.16 -0.81
C ARG A 47 14.47 1.86 -1.07
N THR A 48 14.90 1.19 0.00
CA THR A 48 15.58 -0.12 -0.08
C THR A 48 14.63 -1.29 -0.24
N TRP A 49 13.32 -1.08 -0.04
CA TRP A 49 12.26 -2.06 -0.20
C TRP A 49 11.13 -1.51 -1.07
N THR A 50 10.59 -2.36 -1.89
CA THR A 50 9.42 -2.09 -2.73
C THR A 50 8.38 -3.19 -2.57
N GLY A 51 7.15 -2.92 -2.96
CA GLY A 51 6.08 -3.90 -2.94
C GLY A 51 5.12 -3.72 -4.11
N ARG A 52 4.18 -4.63 -4.21
CA ARG A 52 3.10 -4.57 -5.18
C ARG A 52 1.90 -5.38 -4.73
N VAL A 53 0.72 -4.83 -4.95
CA VAL A 53 -0.55 -5.54 -4.92
C VAL A 53 -1.09 -5.64 -6.34
N GLN A 54 -1.38 -6.85 -6.78
CA GLN A 54 -2.01 -7.11 -8.07
C GLN A 54 -3.49 -7.39 -7.85
N ILE A 55 -4.34 -6.55 -8.40
CA ILE A 55 -5.79 -6.68 -8.34
C ILE A 55 -6.25 -7.41 -9.60
N GLU A 56 -6.98 -8.52 -9.43
CA GLU A 56 -7.44 -9.37 -10.53
C GLU A 56 -8.62 -8.75 -11.27
N SER A 57 -9.53 -8.12 -10.54
CA SER A 57 -10.66 -7.41 -11.15
C SER A 57 -10.93 -6.10 -10.40
N VAL A 58 -10.96 -5.03 -11.16
CA VAL A 58 -11.33 -3.70 -10.67
C VAL A 58 -12.81 -3.49 -11.03
N ARG A 59 -13.66 -3.32 -10.01
CA ARG A 59 -15.02 -2.87 -10.25
C ARG A 59 -15.01 -1.41 -10.70
N ALA A 60 -15.98 -1.04 -11.54
CA ALA A 60 -16.11 0.32 -12.06
C ALA A 60 -16.57 1.38 -11.02
N ASP A 61 -16.49 1.06 -9.73
CA ASP A 61 -16.81 1.96 -8.64
C ASP A 61 -15.65 2.93 -8.40
N LYS A 62 -15.86 4.18 -8.76
CA LYS A 62 -14.86 5.25 -8.60
C LYS A 62 -14.43 5.44 -7.15
N PHE A 63 -15.37 5.41 -6.21
CA PHE A 63 -15.08 5.60 -4.80
C PHE A 63 -14.21 4.47 -4.25
N ALA A 64 -14.55 3.21 -4.58
CA ALA A 64 -13.74 2.06 -4.21
C ALA A 64 -12.31 2.14 -4.78
N CYS A 65 -12.15 2.56 -6.04
CA CYS A 65 -10.82 2.76 -6.64
C CYS A 65 -10.01 3.82 -5.88
N ARG A 66 -10.63 4.92 -5.49
CA ARG A 66 -9.98 5.96 -4.69
C ARG A 66 -9.55 5.43 -3.33
N MET A 67 -10.43 4.70 -2.64
CA MET A 67 -10.10 4.07 -1.36
C MET A 67 -8.89 3.14 -1.47
N VAL A 68 -8.88 2.26 -2.46
CA VAL A 68 -7.76 1.33 -2.66
C VAL A 68 -6.48 2.07 -3.02
N GLY A 69 -6.56 3.06 -3.89
CA GLY A 69 -5.39 3.83 -4.33
C GLY A 69 -4.69 4.61 -3.19
N VAL A 70 -5.44 5.17 -2.25
CA VAL A 70 -4.85 5.92 -1.12
C VAL A 70 -4.43 5.01 0.04
N ALA A 71 -4.90 3.77 0.08
CA ALA A 71 -4.80 2.91 1.26
C ALA A 71 -3.37 2.64 1.73
N GLY A 72 -2.44 2.43 0.81
CA GLY A 72 -1.04 2.19 1.14
C GLY A 72 -0.39 3.37 1.83
N SER A 73 -0.50 4.53 1.24
CA SER A 73 0.07 5.78 1.75
C SER A 73 -0.59 6.21 3.09
N VAL A 74 -1.92 6.07 3.21
CA VAL A 74 -2.63 6.33 4.47
C VAL A 74 -2.18 5.35 5.56
N ALA A 75 -2.02 4.07 5.24
CA ALA A 75 -1.54 3.06 6.19
C ALA A 75 -0.14 3.41 6.72
N GLU A 76 0.80 3.81 5.85
CA GLU A 76 2.13 4.26 6.26
C GLU A 76 2.05 5.48 7.21
N HIS A 77 1.25 6.47 6.83
CA HIS A 77 1.08 7.71 7.63
C HIS A 77 0.59 7.40 9.05
N LEU A 78 -0.45 6.57 9.16
CA LEU A 78 -0.99 6.16 10.46
C LEU A 78 -0.02 5.27 11.25
N TRP A 79 0.69 4.38 10.58
CA TRP A 79 1.70 3.54 11.22
C TRP A 79 2.85 4.34 11.82
N LEU A 80 3.23 5.45 11.20
CA LEU A 80 4.24 6.38 11.68
C LEU A 80 3.75 7.31 12.80
N GLY A 81 2.50 7.16 13.23
CA GLY A 81 1.90 7.96 14.30
C GLY A 81 1.25 9.26 13.82
N GLY A 82 1.06 9.42 12.52
CA GLY A 82 0.34 10.56 11.96
C GLY A 82 -1.16 10.48 12.23
N TRP A 83 -1.82 11.64 12.20
CA TRP A 83 -3.28 11.75 12.25
C TRP A 83 -3.84 11.88 10.84
N ILE A 84 -5.02 11.32 10.59
CA ILE A 84 -5.61 11.37 9.25
C ILE A 84 -5.89 12.81 8.80
N ASP A 85 -6.20 13.70 9.71
CA ASP A 85 -6.42 15.12 9.42
C ASP A 85 -5.17 15.85 8.92
N ASP A 86 -3.98 15.30 9.19
CA ASP A 86 -2.69 15.82 8.73
C ASP A 86 -2.18 15.11 7.46
N TYR A 87 -2.95 14.19 6.92
CA TYR A 87 -2.57 13.46 5.72
C TYR A 87 -2.85 14.27 4.44
N PHE A 88 -1.89 14.26 3.53
CA PHE A 88 -2.01 14.86 2.20
C PHE A 88 -1.71 13.83 1.11
N PRO A 89 -2.47 13.80 0.00
CA PRO A 89 -2.29 12.83 -1.06
C PRO A 89 -1.06 13.06 -1.96
N ASP A 90 -0.28 14.11 -1.75
CA ASP A 90 0.97 14.40 -2.46
C ASP A 90 2.07 13.31 -2.29
N THR A 91 1.90 12.43 -1.30
CA THR A 91 2.81 11.30 -1.05
C THR A 91 2.49 10.05 -1.87
N LEU A 92 1.41 10.06 -2.66
CA LEU A 92 1.04 8.93 -3.52
C LEU A 92 2.08 8.70 -4.61
N SER A 93 2.44 7.42 -4.83
CA SER A 93 3.23 7.03 -5.99
C SER A 93 2.43 7.19 -7.29
N GLU A 94 3.12 7.19 -8.43
CA GLU A 94 2.46 7.19 -9.74
C GLU A 94 1.48 6.01 -9.89
N GLY A 95 1.87 4.82 -9.43
CA GLY A 95 1.02 3.64 -9.45
C GLY A 95 -0.23 3.78 -8.59
N ASP A 96 -0.09 4.39 -7.42
CA ASP A 96 -1.22 4.65 -6.51
C ASP A 96 -2.17 5.69 -7.09
N TRP A 97 -1.65 6.75 -7.68
CA TRP A 97 -2.47 7.72 -8.41
C TRP A 97 -3.26 7.06 -9.54
N HIS A 98 -2.59 6.23 -10.33
CA HIS A 98 -3.25 5.47 -11.39
C HIS A 98 -4.38 4.59 -10.85
N LEU A 99 -4.15 3.92 -9.73
CA LEU A 99 -5.16 3.07 -9.08
C LEU A 99 -6.35 3.87 -8.55
N THR A 100 -6.16 5.11 -8.08
CA THR A 100 -7.28 5.99 -7.70
C THR A 100 -8.16 6.35 -8.89
N GLY A 101 -7.64 6.35 -10.11
CA GLY A 101 -8.31 6.89 -11.30
C GLY A 101 -8.52 8.40 -11.26
N CYS A 102 -7.80 9.11 -10.37
CA CYS A 102 -7.87 10.55 -10.18
C CYS A 102 -6.67 11.23 -10.82
N ASP A 103 -6.87 12.42 -11.38
CA ASP A 103 -5.78 13.26 -11.85
C ASP A 103 -5.04 13.87 -10.65
N PRO A 104 -3.70 13.69 -10.54
CA PRO A 104 -2.91 14.28 -9.46
C PRO A 104 -3.03 15.81 -9.36
N ASP A 105 -3.19 16.47 -10.49
CA ASP A 105 -3.29 17.94 -10.56
C ASP A 105 -4.70 18.45 -10.22
N GLN A 106 -5.69 17.55 -10.21
CA GLN A 106 -7.10 17.86 -9.94
C GLN A 106 -7.76 16.80 -9.07
N PRO A 107 -7.31 16.65 -7.80
CA PRO A 107 -7.95 15.74 -6.87
C PRO A 107 -9.41 16.14 -6.64
N ASP A 108 -10.32 15.16 -6.72
CA ASP A 108 -11.75 15.39 -6.55
C ASP A 108 -12.21 15.24 -5.10
N ASP A 109 -13.44 15.67 -4.80
CA ASP A 109 -14.02 15.55 -3.47
C ASP A 109 -14.16 14.08 -3.02
N ALA A 110 -14.42 13.18 -3.96
CA ALA A 110 -14.51 11.75 -3.68
C ALA A 110 -13.17 11.17 -3.20
N LEU A 111 -12.03 11.71 -3.68
CA LEU A 111 -10.72 11.34 -3.17
C LEU A 111 -10.55 11.74 -1.71
N MET A 112 -10.97 12.94 -1.35
CA MET A 112 -10.88 13.45 0.02
C MET A 112 -11.78 12.65 0.98
N GLU A 113 -13.00 12.31 0.56
CA GLU A 113 -13.89 11.41 1.30
C GLU A 113 -13.28 10.02 1.47
N ALA A 114 -12.69 9.47 0.42
CA ALA A 114 -12.02 8.16 0.46
C ALA A 114 -10.85 8.15 1.46
N ILE A 115 -10.05 9.21 1.51
CA ILE A 115 -8.97 9.38 2.49
C ILE A 115 -9.55 9.32 3.92
N GLY A 116 -10.63 10.04 4.19
CA GLY A 116 -11.29 10.03 5.49
C GLY A 116 -11.80 8.64 5.88
N GLU A 117 -12.50 7.95 4.97
CA GLU A 117 -13.00 6.58 5.19
C GLU A 117 -11.88 5.58 5.44
N VAL A 118 -10.85 5.58 4.61
CA VAL A 118 -9.68 4.70 4.77
C VAL A 118 -8.96 5.01 6.09
N GLY A 119 -8.82 6.29 6.42
CA GLY A 119 -8.23 6.73 7.68
C GLY A 119 -8.96 6.18 8.90
N GLN A 120 -10.30 6.21 8.90
CA GLN A 120 -11.12 5.64 9.98
C GLN A 120 -10.99 4.12 10.06
N LEU A 121 -10.99 3.42 8.93
CA LEU A 121 -10.85 1.96 8.88
C LEU A 121 -9.49 1.47 9.36
N LEU A 122 -8.42 2.15 8.97
CA LEU A 122 -7.03 1.75 9.24
C LEU A 122 -6.42 2.41 10.48
N ALA A 123 -7.10 3.34 11.15
CA ALA A 123 -6.63 3.91 12.40
C ALA A 123 -6.51 2.85 13.49
N HIS A 124 -5.70 3.14 14.51
CA HIS A 124 -5.41 2.21 15.62
C HIS A 124 -6.68 1.64 16.29
N GLU A 125 -7.74 2.43 16.34
CA GLU A 125 -9.05 2.03 16.87
C GLU A 125 -10.02 1.57 15.76
N GLY A 126 -9.60 1.62 14.51
CA GLY A 126 -10.40 1.23 13.36
C GLY A 126 -10.56 -0.28 13.23
N SER A 127 -11.64 -0.70 12.58
CA SER A 127 -11.95 -2.13 12.38
C SER A 127 -10.90 -2.85 11.51
N GLY A 128 -10.16 -2.12 10.66
CA GLY A 128 -9.11 -2.67 9.78
C GLY A 128 -7.72 -2.76 10.41
N TRP A 129 -7.49 -2.18 11.59
CA TRP A 129 -6.17 -2.13 12.19
C TRP A 129 -5.53 -3.50 12.42
N HIS A 130 -6.28 -4.44 13.01
CA HIS A 130 -5.77 -5.79 13.24
C HIS A 130 -5.49 -6.55 11.95
N GLU A 131 -6.32 -6.37 10.94
CA GLU A 131 -6.10 -6.95 9.61
C GLU A 131 -4.84 -6.36 8.96
N LEU A 132 -4.63 -5.05 9.07
CA LEU A 132 -3.44 -4.37 8.58
C LEU A 132 -2.16 -4.94 9.20
N ILE A 133 -2.14 -5.11 10.52
CA ILE A 133 -1.00 -5.70 11.23
C ILE A 133 -0.77 -7.15 10.79
N ALA A 134 -1.82 -7.96 10.74
CA ALA A 134 -1.72 -9.36 10.36
C ALA A 134 -1.19 -9.52 8.92
N GLU A 135 -1.72 -8.74 7.98
CA GLU A 135 -1.31 -8.79 6.58
C GLU A 135 0.13 -8.28 6.40
N SER A 136 0.53 -7.21 7.08
CA SER A 136 1.91 -6.71 7.02
C SER A 136 2.92 -7.75 7.54
N ARG A 137 2.59 -8.46 8.61
CA ARG A 137 3.41 -9.57 9.14
C ARG A 137 3.50 -10.72 8.14
N ARG A 138 2.38 -11.08 7.50
CA ARG A 138 2.35 -12.11 6.45
C ARG A 138 3.29 -11.77 5.29
N LEU A 139 3.26 -10.53 4.82
CA LEU A 139 4.13 -10.04 3.73
C LEU A 139 5.61 -10.09 4.13
N ILE A 140 5.95 -9.69 5.36
CA ILE A 140 7.32 -9.77 5.87
C ILE A 140 7.81 -11.21 5.93
N VAL A 141 7.01 -12.13 6.45
CA VAL A 141 7.35 -13.56 6.54
C VAL A 141 7.53 -14.14 5.14
N ALA A 142 6.59 -13.91 4.23
CA ALA A 142 6.67 -14.39 2.85
C ALA A 142 7.92 -13.86 2.12
N SER A 143 8.34 -12.62 2.38
CA SER A 143 9.54 -12.02 1.77
C SER A 143 10.84 -12.72 2.15
N ARG A 144 10.87 -13.40 3.31
CA ARG A 144 12.04 -14.16 3.79
C ARG A 144 12.21 -15.48 3.06
N PHE A 145 11.09 -16.11 2.65
CA PHE A 145 11.10 -17.45 2.09
C PHE A 145 11.16 -17.49 0.56
N ASN A 146 10.87 -16.40 -0.12
CA ASN A 146 10.81 -16.40 -1.58
C ASN A 146 11.23 -15.07 -2.25
N PRO A 147 12.46 -14.58 -2.01
CA PRO A 147 12.93 -13.34 -2.65
C PRO A 147 13.13 -13.50 -4.17
N VAL A 148 13.32 -14.75 -4.64
CA VAL A 148 13.60 -15.05 -6.07
C VAL A 148 12.33 -15.19 -6.88
N ALA A 149 11.27 -15.76 -6.32
CA ALA A 149 9.99 -15.93 -7.04
C ALA A 149 9.31 -14.59 -7.33
N GLY A 150 9.48 -13.59 -6.47
CA GLY A 150 9.06 -12.22 -6.74
C GLY A 150 9.74 -11.62 -7.97
N LYS A 151 11.05 -11.83 -8.12
CA LYS A 151 11.82 -11.36 -9.29
C LYS A 151 11.42 -12.05 -10.59
N GLN A 152 11.15 -13.34 -10.57
CA GLN A 152 10.71 -14.09 -11.76
C GLN A 152 9.31 -13.72 -12.22
N ARG A 153 8.37 -13.53 -11.30
CA ARG A 153 7.00 -13.08 -11.63
C ARG A 153 7.00 -11.65 -12.20
N TRP A 154 7.89 -10.79 -11.75
CA TRP A 154 8.02 -9.43 -12.26
C TRP A 154 8.51 -9.38 -13.71
N ARG A 155 9.41 -10.30 -14.12
CA ARG A 155 9.90 -10.40 -15.50
C ARG A 155 8.87 -11.00 -16.47
N ALA A 156 7.95 -11.82 -15.98
CA ALA A 156 6.90 -12.43 -16.80
C ALA A 156 5.71 -11.48 -17.11
N VAL A 157 5.61 -10.35 -16.45
CA VAL A 157 4.52 -9.36 -16.60
C VAL A 157 4.93 -8.14 -17.46
N ARG A 158 6.16 -8.15 -18.03
CA ARG A 158 6.60 -7.11 -19.00
C ARG A 158 6.25 -7.48 -20.41
#